data_0d8929d61a8ec734084fb53d9f1141d0
#
_entry.id   0d8929d61a8ec734084fb53d9f1141d0
#
_cell.length_a   1.000
_cell.length_b   1.000
_cell.length_c   1.000
_cell.angle_alpha   90.00
_cell.angle_beta   90.00
_cell.angle_gamma   90.00
#
_symmetry.space_group_name_H-M   'P 1'
#
loop_
_entity.id
_entity.type
_entity.pdbx_description
1 polymer ?
#
loop_
_entity_poly.entity_id
_entity_poly.type
_entity_poly.pdbx_seq_one_letter_code
_entity_poly.pdbx_strand_id
1 'polypeptide(L)'
;MKYKKGKLWKVPTLVVCAVLFGLLAADISGSYVTAPIDVTAYHILRSFKSSAATGFFKIMTNMVHPVVLLVISLSMIHILKQRKYFIALLGNLILTVLLNVAIKGSFMRIRPPQEMHLVMESGYSFPSGHAMVAASFYGFLAYMLKQADL
;
A
#
# COMPACT_ATOMS: atom_id res chain seq x y z
N MET A 1 -19.53 6.08 29.50
CA MET A 1 -19.70 6.89 28.27
C MET A 1 -18.34 7.47 27.84
N LYS A 2 -17.40 6.63 27.30
CA LYS A 2 -15.99 7.02 26.95
C LYS A 2 -15.72 6.97 25.44
N TYR A 3 -16.71 7.25 24.57
CA TYR A 3 -16.60 6.87 23.14
C TYR A 3 -16.57 8.04 22.14
N LYS A 4 -16.19 9.26 22.50
CA LYS A 4 -16.26 10.39 21.53
C LYS A 4 -14.95 11.02 21.07
N LYS A 5 -13.81 10.84 21.74
CA LYS A 5 -12.56 11.53 21.33
C LYS A 5 -11.82 10.89 20.13
N GLY A 6 -11.98 9.60 19.87
CA GLY A 6 -11.26 8.91 18.78
C GLY A 6 -11.85 9.12 17.38
N LYS A 7 -13.04 9.66 17.23
CA LYS A 7 -13.74 9.81 15.94
C LYS A 7 -13.40 11.12 15.22
N LEU A 8 -13.09 12.18 15.97
CA LEU A 8 -12.86 13.53 15.43
C LEU A 8 -11.57 13.64 14.59
N TRP A 9 -10.52 12.85 14.90
CA TRP A 9 -9.27 12.89 14.14
C TRP A 9 -9.30 12.07 12.84
N LYS A 10 -10.19 11.11 12.72
CA LYS A 10 -10.26 10.23 11.54
C LYS A 10 -10.73 10.95 10.29
N VAL A 11 -11.70 11.86 10.44
CA VAL A 11 -12.25 12.61 9.30
C VAL A 11 -11.22 13.56 8.70
N PRO A 12 -10.57 14.46 9.47
CA PRO A 12 -9.54 15.34 8.91
C PRO A 12 -8.36 14.56 8.31
N THR A 13 -7.93 13.46 8.93
CA THR A 13 -6.88 12.60 8.35
C THR A 13 -7.30 12.03 6.99
N LEU A 14 -8.52 11.51 6.88
CA LEU A 14 -9.05 11.01 5.61
C LEU A 14 -9.13 12.12 4.54
N VAL A 15 -9.58 13.30 4.92
CA VAL A 15 -9.67 14.45 4.01
C VAL A 15 -8.28 14.86 3.52
N VAL A 16 -7.30 14.96 4.43
CA VAL A 16 -5.91 15.29 4.06
C VAL A 16 -5.33 14.22 3.12
N CYS A 17 -5.50 12.95 3.42
CA CYS A 17 -5.04 11.87 2.53
C CYS A 17 -5.73 11.92 1.16
N ALA A 18 -7.03 12.19 1.11
CA ALA A 18 -7.77 12.29 -0.14
C ALA A 18 -7.33 13.50 -0.97
N VAL A 19 -7.10 14.65 -0.33
CA VAL A 19 -6.59 15.85 -0.99
C VAL A 19 -5.18 15.62 -1.53
N LEU A 20 -4.27 15.05 -0.72
CA LEU A 20 -2.91 14.73 -1.17
C LEU A 20 -2.92 13.75 -2.34
N PHE A 21 -3.76 12.71 -2.26
CA PHE A 21 -3.90 11.77 -3.37
C PHE A 21 -4.44 12.46 -4.62
N GLY A 22 -5.46 13.33 -4.48
CA GLY A 22 -6.03 14.09 -5.60
C GLY A 22 -5.02 15.03 -6.26
N LEU A 23 -4.19 15.72 -5.46
CA LEU A 23 -3.13 16.59 -5.96
C LEU A 23 -2.05 15.79 -6.74
N LEU A 24 -1.60 14.66 -6.18
CA LEU A 24 -0.65 13.77 -6.87
C LEU A 24 -1.25 13.19 -8.16
N ALA A 25 -2.51 12.80 -8.11
CA ALA A 25 -3.23 12.26 -9.26
C ALA A 25 -3.39 13.31 -10.38
N ALA A 26 -3.72 14.55 -10.03
CA ALA A 26 -3.82 15.66 -10.97
C ALA A 26 -2.46 15.99 -11.63
N ASP A 27 -1.39 15.98 -10.84
CA ASP A 27 -0.03 16.22 -11.32
C ASP A 27 0.41 15.14 -12.33
N ILE A 28 0.17 13.87 -12.01
CA ILE A 28 0.48 12.74 -12.88
C ILE A 28 -0.30 12.80 -14.21
N SER A 29 -1.50 13.39 -14.20
CA SER A 29 -2.36 13.47 -15.39
C SER A 29 -2.03 14.64 -16.33
N GLY A 30 -1.30 15.66 -15.88
CA GLY A 30 -1.17 16.87 -16.71
C GLY A 30 0.09 17.72 -16.56
N SER A 31 0.63 17.87 -15.38
CA SER A 31 1.65 18.92 -15.15
C SER A 31 3.06 18.39 -14.95
N TYR A 32 3.23 17.13 -14.55
CA TYR A 32 4.53 16.51 -14.23
C TYR A 32 5.43 17.36 -13.31
N VAL A 33 4.84 18.19 -12.44
CA VAL A 33 5.57 19.05 -11.50
C VAL A 33 6.40 18.23 -10.52
N THR A 34 5.94 16.99 -10.24
CA THR A 34 6.68 16.05 -9.39
C THR A 34 7.86 15.37 -10.07
N ALA A 35 8.02 15.48 -11.38
CA ALA A 35 9.11 14.83 -12.10
C ALA A 35 10.52 15.18 -11.56
N PRO A 36 10.86 16.44 -11.21
CA PRO A 36 12.13 16.76 -10.57
C PRO A 36 12.29 16.12 -9.19
N ILE A 37 11.18 16.00 -8.44
CA ILE A 37 11.16 15.35 -7.12
C ILE A 37 11.44 13.84 -7.28
N ASP A 38 10.81 13.19 -8.25
CA ASP A 38 11.03 11.78 -8.58
C ASP A 38 12.52 11.52 -8.92
N VAL A 39 13.13 12.36 -9.75
CA VAL A 39 14.55 12.25 -10.13
C VAL A 39 15.46 12.45 -8.91
N THR A 40 15.19 13.46 -8.10
CA THR A 40 15.97 13.74 -6.88
C THR A 40 15.86 12.59 -5.88
N ALA A 41 14.64 12.11 -5.63
CA ALA A 41 14.39 10.97 -4.75
C ALA A 41 15.11 9.70 -5.26
N TYR A 42 15.08 9.45 -6.57
CA TYR A 42 15.79 8.33 -7.16
C TYR A 42 17.31 8.41 -6.90
N HIS A 43 17.94 9.57 -7.10
CA HIS A 43 19.38 9.74 -6.86
C HIS A 43 19.72 9.55 -5.38
N ILE A 44 18.93 10.12 -4.47
CA ILE A 44 19.11 9.95 -3.02
C ILE A 44 18.98 8.46 -2.65
N LEU A 45 17.93 7.78 -3.06
CA LEU A 45 17.71 6.36 -2.74
C LEU A 45 18.81 5.47 -3.34
N ARG A 46 19.29 5.80 -4.55
CA ARG A 46 20.38 5.08 -5.19
C ARG A 46 21.71 5.23 -4.45
N SER A 47 21.97 6.36 -3.79
CA SER A 47 23.19 6.54 -2.99
C SER A 47 23.25 5.63 -1.76
N PHE A 48 22.09 5.19 -1.24
CA PHE A 48 22.00 4.21 -0.15
C PHE A 48 22.00 2.75 -0.61
N LYS A 49 22.18 2.50 -1.92
CA LYS A 49 22.19 1.13 -2.45
C LYS A 49 23.36 0.35 -1.89
N SER A 50 23.05 -0.68 -1.11
CA SER A 50 23.99 -1.67 -0.59
C SER A 50 23.36 -3.07 -0.66
N SER A 51 24.17 -4.11 -0.52
CA SER A 51 23.65 -5.49 -0.46
C SER A 51 22.65 -5.67 0.69
N ALA A 52 22.95 -5.11 1.85
CA ALA A 52 22.08 -5.17 3.03
C ALA A 52 20.76 -4.41 2.80
N ALA A 53 20.83 -3.19 2.27
CA ALA A 53 19.62 -2.41 1.95
C ALA A 53 18.76 -3.12 0.91
N THR A 54 19.37 -3.66 -0.13
CA THR A 54 18.65 -4.42 -1.17
C THR A 54 17.97 -5.67 -0.57
N GLY A 55 18.66 -6.40 0.32
CA GLY A 55 18.08 -7.54 1.04
C GLY A 55 16.89 -7.14 1.90
N PHE A 56 17.02 -6.06 2.67
CA PHE A 56 15.94 -5.52 3.50
C PHE A 56 14.71 -5.16 2.66
N PHE A 57 14.88 -4.40 1.58
CA PHE A 57 13.74 -4.01 0.73
C PHE A 57 13.11 -5.20 0.01
N LYS A 58 13.88 -6.22 -0.37
CA LYS A 58 13.32 -7.47 -0.90
C LYS A 58 12.43 -8.18 0.12
N ILE A 59 12.86 -8.26 1.38
CA ILE A 59 12.06 -8.85 2.46
C ILE A 59 10.76 -8.04 2.64
N MET A 60 10.85 -6.72 2.73
CA MET A 60 9.67 -5.84 2.84
C MET A 60 8.69 -6.03 1.68
N THR A 61 9.19 -6.11 0.45
CA THR A 61 8.36 -6.36 -0.73
C THR A 61 7.69 -7.74 -0.66
N ASN A 62 8.41 -8.76 -0.20
CA ASN A 62 7.86 -10.11 -0.08
C ASN A 62 6.75 -10.22 0.99
N MET A 63 6.69 -9.30 1.97
CA MET A 63 5.60 -9.30 2.95
C MET A 63 4.22 -9.07 2.31
N VAL A 64 4.13 -8.48 1.13
CA VAL A 64 2.87 -8.33 0.38
C VAL A 64 2.70 -9.40 -0.71
N HIS A 65 3.55 -10.41 -0.74
CA HIS A 65 3.38 -11.53 -1.65
C HIS A 65 2.08 -12.29 -1.33
N PRO A 66 1.27 -12.67 -2.33
CA PRO A 66 -0.05 -13.29 -2.11
C PRO A 66 -0.05 -14.49 -1.15
N VAL A 67 0.98 -15.34 -1.23
CA VAL A 67 1.12 -16.51 -0.34
C VAL A 67 1.30 -16.06 1.12
N VAL A 68 2.11 -15.04 1.38
CA VAL A 68 2.34 -14.52 2.74
C VAL A 68 1.04 -13.95 3.31
N LEU A 69 0.32 -13.15 2.53
CA LEU A 69 -0.96 -12.56 2.93
C LEU A 69 -2.02 -13.64 3.20
N LEU A 70 -2.04 -14.70 2.38
CA LEU A 70 -2.93 -15.84 2.60
C LEU A 70 -2.60 -16.58 3.88
N VAL A 71 -1.32 -16.88 4.13
CA VAL A 71 -0.86 -17.53 5.37
C VAL A 71 -1.22 -16.71 6.60
N ILE A 72 -0.97 -15.40 6.57
CA ILE A 72 -1.38 -14.50 7.67
C ILE A 72 -2.89 -14.54 7.87
N SER A 73 -3.67 -14.45 6.79
CA SER A 73 -5.13 -14.47 6.86
C SER A 73 -5.66 -15.79 7.46
N LEU A 74 -5.10 -16.93 7.05
CA LEU A 74 -5.45 -18.24 7.60
C LEU A 74 -5.08 -18.37 9.09
N SER A 75 -3.90 -17.83 9.47
CA SER A 75 -3.47 -17.84 10.87
C SER A 75 -4.45 -17.10 11.78
N MET A 76 -5.18 -16.10 11.27
CA MET A 76 -6.17 -15.36 12.04
C MET A 76 -7.37 -16.23 12.44
N ILE A 77 -7.67 -17.32 11.74
CA ILE A 77 -8.70 -18.29 12.14
C ILE A 77 -8.32 -18.95 13.46
N HIS A 78 -7.04 -19.33 13.62
CA HIS A 78 -6.53 -19.99 14.82
C HIS A 78 -6.34 -19.00 15.97
N ILE A 79 -5.79 -17.81 15.69
CA ILE A 79 -5.51 -16.80 16.71
C ILE A 79 -6.80 -16.21 17.28
N LEU A 80 -7.72 -15.81 16.42
CA LEU A 80 -8.97 -15.14 16.84
C LEU A 80 -10.14 -16.09 16.98
N LYS A 81 -9.95 -17.39 16.66
CA LYS A 81 -10.97 -18.47 16.75
C LYS A 81 -12.30 -18.16 16.04
N GLN A 82 -12.27 -17.27 15.04
CA GLN A 82 -13.46 -16.81 14.33
C GLN A 82 -13.18 -16.64 12.83
N ARG A 83 -13.88 -17.41 12.01
CA ARG A 83 -13.77 -17.37 10.53
C ARG A 83 -14.10 -16.01 9.91
N LYS A 84 -14.89 -15.17 10.60
CA LYS A 84 -15.25 -13.83 10.10
C LYS A 84 -14.04 -12.95 9.83
N TYR A 85 -12.96 -13.08 10.62
CA TYR A 85 -11.76 -12.27 10.45
C TYR A 85 -10.97 -12.66 9.20
N PHE A 86 -10.90 -13.95 8.90
CA PHE A 86 -10.33 -14.44 7.64
C PHE A 86 -11.11 -13.90 6.43
N ILE A 87 -12.44 -14.03 6.45
CA ILE A 87 -13.31 -13.56 5.37
C ILE A 87 -13.16 -12.04 5.17
N ALA A 88 -13.10 -11.28 6.28
CA ALA A 88 -12.94 -9.83 6.24
C ALA A 88 -11.57 -9.41 5.65
N LEU A 89 -10.47 -10.09 6.01
CA LEU A 89 -9.14 -9.84 5.44
C LEU A 89 -9.10 -10.17 3.96
N LEU A 90 -9.68 -11.29 3.56
CA LEU A 90 -9.72 -11.70 2.16
C LEU A 90 -10.57 -10.74 1.33
N GLY A 91 -11.72 -10.32 1.84
CA GLY A 91 -12.58 -9.31 1.21
C GLY A 91 -11.88 -7.96 1.07
N ASN A 92 -11.17 -7.50 2.11
CA ASN A 92 -10.33 -6.31 2.06
C ASN A 92 -9.25 -6.41 0.98
N LEU A 93 -8.56 -7.54 0.89
CA LEU A 93 -7.52 -7.78 -0.11
C LEU A 93 -8.08 -7.75 -1.54
N ILE A 94 -9.18 -8.47 -1.78
CA ILE A 94 -9.85 -8.49 -3.08
C ILE A 94 -10.28 -7.07 -3.48
N LEU A 95 -10.94 -6.35 -2.59
CA LEU A 95 -11.37 -4.98 -2.86
C LEU A 95 -10.18 -4.06 -3.18
N THR A 96 -9.08 -4.18 -2.42
CA THR A 96 -7.86 -3.39 -2.64
C THR A 96 -7.25 -3.67 -4.02
N VAL A 97 -7.18 -4.94 -4.43
CA VAL A 97 -6.66 -5.32 -5.75
C VAL A 97 -7.56 -4.79 -6.87
N LEU A 98 -8.87 -4.93 -6.75
CA LEU A 98 -9.82 -4.41 -7.73
C LEU A 98 -9.72 -2.89 -7.87
N LEU A 99 -9.66 -2.16 -6.76
CA LEU A 99 -9.46 -0.71 -6.77
C LEU A 99 -8.11 -0.32 -7.39
N ASN A 100 -7.04 -1.05 -7.07
CA ASN A 100 -5.72 -0.78 -7.66
C ASN A 100 -5.74 -0.94 -9.19
N VAL A 101 -6.34 -2.02 -9.70
CA VAL A 101 -6.46 -2.26 -11.14
C VAL A 101 -7.30 -1.17 -11.81
N ALA A 102 -8.45 -0.81 -11.23
CA ALA A 102 -9.31 0.23 -11.76
C ALA A 102 -8.60 1.59 -11.83
N ILE A 103 -7.94 2.01 -10.74
CA ILE A 103 -7.22 3.28 -10.67
C ILE A 103 -6.02 3.28 -11.63
N LYS A 104 -5.26 2.18 -11.71
CA LYS A 104 -4.15 2.03 -12.67
C LYS A 104 -4.63 2.20 -14.11
N GLY A 105 -5.76 1.62 -14.47
CA GLY A 105 -6.37 1.77 -15.78
C GLY A 105 -6.83 3.20 -16.08
N SER A 106 -7.20 3.97 -15.07
CA SER A 106 -7.60 5.38 -15.24
C SER A 106 -6.41 6.31 -15.47
N PHE A 107 -5.28 6.09 -14.79
CA PHE A 107 -4.11 6.98 -14.88
C PHE A 107 -3.09 6.56 -15.94
N MET A 108 -2.98 5.28 -16.25
CA MET A 108 -2.08 4.69 -17.25
C MET A 108 -0.64 5.21 -17.19
N ARG A 109 -0.14 5.60 -16.01
CA ARG A 109 1.22 6.15 -15.85
C ARG A 109 2.25 5.12 -16.26
N ILE A 110 3.08 5.45 -17.26
CA ILE A 110 4.18 4.62 -17.73
C ILE A 110 5.24 4.50 -16.62
N ARG A 111 5.88 3.34 -16.53
CA ARG A 111 6.98 3.11 -15.59
C ARG A 111 8.26 3.79 -16.07
N PRO A 112 9.18 4.17 -15.16
CA PRO A 112 10.54 4.55 -15.51
C PRO A 112 11.23 3.49 -16.38
N PRO A 113 12.31 3.83 -17.12
CA PRO A 113 13.08 2.87 -17.93
C PRO A 113 13.55 1.66 -17.10
N GLN A 114 13.61 0.49 -17.74
CA GLN A 114 13.95 -0.78 -17.07
C GLN A 114 15.33 -0.79 -16.41
N GLU A 115 16.26 0.02 -16.91
CA GLU A 115 17.62 0.16 -16.36
C GLU A 115 17.60 0.72 -14.92
N MET A 116 16.53 1.37 -14.54
CA MET A 116 16.33 1.90 -13.18
C MET A 116 15.71 0.88 -12.22
N HIS A 117 15.25 -0.27 -12.71
CA HIS A 117 14.53 -1.25 -11.90
C HIS A 117 15.49 -2.24 -11.24
N LEU A 118 15.24 -2.55 -9.96
CA LEU A 118 15.90 -3.66 -9.25
C LEU A 118 15.11 -4.98 -9.40
N VAL A 119 13.82 -4.88 -9.71
CA VAL A 119 12.91 -6.01 -9.92
C VAL A 119 12.04 -5.70 -11.13
N MET A 120 11.87 -6.67 -11.99
CA MET A 120 11.01 -6.53 -13.17
C MET A 120 9.55 -6.55 -12.75
N GLU A 121 8.88 -5.46 -13.01
CA GLU A 121 7.45 -5.28 -12.71
C GLU A 121 6.71 -4.89 -14.00
N SER A 122 5.58 -5.50 -14.25
CA SER A 122 4.74 -5.21 -15.44
C SER A 122 3.61 -4.23 -15.13
N GLY A 123 3.02 -3.67 -16.18
CA GLY A 123 1.86 -2.79 -16.12
C GLY A 123 2.18 -1.36 -15.68
N TYR A 124 1.14 -0.58 -15.38
CA TYR A 124 1.25 0.84 -15.02
C TYR A 124 1.89 1.06 -13.65
N SER A 125 2.55 2.23 -13.48
CA SER A 125 3.31 2.54 -12.27
C SER A 125 2.48 3.13 -11.13
N PHE A 126 1.37 3.79 -11.40
CA PHE A 126 0.56 4.50 -10.39
C PHE A 126 -0.89 4.01 -10.36
N PRO A 127 -1.46 3.83 -9.17
CA PRO A 127 -0.78 3.79 -7.86
C PRO A 127 0.02 2.49 -7.65
N SER A 128 0.94 2.50 -6.67
CA SER A 128 1.72 1.31 -6.33
C SER A 128 0.82 0.23 -5.72
N GLY A 129 0.77 -0.94 -6.36
CA GLY A 129 0.02 -2.10 -5.85
C GLY A 129 0.55 -2.58 -4.49
N HIS A 130 1.88 -2.68 -4.34
CA HIS A 130 2.52 -3.07 -3.08
C HIS A 130 2.18 -2.10 -1.94
N ALA A 131 2.23 -0.79 -2.19
CA ALA A 131 1.89 0.20 -1.19
C ALA A 131 0.42 0.15 -0.78
N MET A 132 -0.49 0.02 -1.75
CA MET A 132 -1.93 -0.08 -1.48
C MET A 132 -2.27 -1.34 -0.68
N VAL A 133 -1.73 -2.49 -1.08
CA VAL A 133 -1.96 -3.77 -0.38
C VAL A 133 -1.35 -3.72 1.01
N ALA A 134 -0.12 -3.24 1.17
CA ALA A 134 0.52 -3.12 2.48
C ALA A 134 -0.30 -2.24 3.44
N ALA A 135 -0.66 -1.03 3.01
CA ALA A 135 -1.41 -0.09 3.85
C ALA A 135 -2.80 -0.64 4.21
N SER A 136 -3.52 -1.19 3.23
CA SER A 136 -4.87 -1.71 3.43
C SER A 136 -4.88 -2.98 4.28
N PHE A 137 -4.08 -3.98 3.93
CA PHE A 137 -4.08 -5.27 4.59
C PHE A 137 -3.55 -5.18 6.02
N TYR A 138 -2.35 -4.62 6.21
CA TYR A 138 -1.74 -4.53 7.54
C TYR A 138 -2.43 -3.49 8.43
N GLY A 139 -2.94 -2.40 7.85
CA GLY A 139 -3.75 -1.43 8.58
C GLY A 139 -5.06 -2.03 9.08
N PHE A 140 -5.74 -2.82 8.24
CA PHE A 140 -6.97 -3.50 8.62
C PHE A 140 -6.71 -4.63 9.62
N LEU A 141 -5.62 -5.39 9.45
CA LEU A 141 -5.18 -6.41 10.40
C LEU A 141 -4.92 -5.80 11.79
N ALA A 142 -4.14 -4.72 11.86
CA ALA A 142 -3.89 -4.01 13.13
C ALA A 142 -5.18 -3.51 13.78
N TYR A 143 -6.11 -2.98 12.99
CA TYR A 143 -7.43 -2.59 13.48
C TYR A 143 -8.20 -3.77 14.08
N MET A 144 -8.20 -4.92 13.41
CA MET A 144 -8.91 -6.12 13.90
C MET A 144 -8.29 -6.68 15.18
N LEU A 145 -6.96 -6.74 15.26
CA LEU A 145 -6.24 -7.20 16.47
C LEU A 145 -6.58 -6.29 17.66
N LYS A 146 -6.58 -4.99 17.46
CA LYS A 146 -7.00 -4.02 18.49
C LYS A 146 -8.46 -4.21 18.93
N GLN A 147 -9.36 -4.58 18.02
CA GLN A 147 -10.77 -4.86 18.38
C GLN A 147 -10.94 -6.18 19.11
N ALA A 148 -10.00 -7.10 18.94
CA ALA A 148 -9.99 -8.39 19.62
C ALA A 148 -9.27 -8.35 20.98
N ASP A 149 -8.84 -7.17 21.45
CA ASP A 149 -8.08 -6.95 22.69
C ASP A 149 -6.76 -7.76 22.74
N LEU A 150 -6.08 -7.88 21.59
CA LEU A 150 -4.76 -8.51 21.40
C LEU A 150 -3.68 -7.46 21.11
#